data_f6d789df4547c42beac16ecb16a87eef
#
_entry.id   f6d789df4547c42beac16ecb16a87eef
#
_cell.length_a   1.000
_cell.length_b   1.000
_cell.length_c   1.000
_cell.angle_alpha   90.00
_cell.angle_beta   90.00
_cell.angle_gamma   90.00
#
_symmetry.space_group_name_H-M   'P 1'
#
loop_
_entity.id
_entity.type
_entity.pdbx_description
1 polymer ?
#
loop_
_entity_poly.entity_id
_entity_poly.type
_entity_poly.pdbx_seq_one_letter_code
_entity_poly.pdbx_strand_id
1 'polypeptide(L)'
;MTGAPAAAMPRYSRISGTGSHLPPRRLSNAELTQQLAAHGVVTSDDWIVERTGIQARHFAAADVACSDLALAAATAALSAARRSAADVDLIIVATSTPDMVFPSTACIVQQKLGVHGCAAFDIQAVCSGFVYALTMADALIRTGSAKCALVIGAEVFSRILDFQDRTTCVLFGDGAGAVVLEASNEPGLLATELHADGRHVGILCVPGTVSGGQVLGDPLLKMDGPAVFKLAVGVLEDAARAVLAKAGKTEADIDFFIPHQANIRIMQSTARKLKLAADKLVVTVDEHGNTSAASIPLALDVAVRDGRIRRGHTLLLEGVGGGFTWGAVLLEF
;
A
#
# COMPACT_ATOMS: atom_id res chain seq x y z
N MET A 1 -44.66 -20.93 -3.74
CA MET A 1 -43.49 -20.31 -3.09
C MET A 1 -43.03 -19.19 -4.03
N THR A 2 -43.43 -17.98 -3.78
CA THR A 2 -42.92 -16.80 -4.52
C THR A 2 -41.55 -16.47 -3.93
N GLY A 3 -40.48 -16.82 -4.69
CA GLY A 3 -39.12 -16.46 -4.30
C GLY A 3 -39.03 -14.95 -4.16
N ALA A 4 -38.46 -14.49 -3.05
CA ALA A 4 -38.10 -13.09 -2.90
C ALA A 4 -37.23 -12.67 -4.10
N PRO A 5 -37.45 -11.47 -4.69
CA PRO A 5 -36.62 -11.01 -5.78
C PRO A 5 -35.14 -11.01 -5.33
N ALA A 6 -34.26 -11.57 -6.15
CA ALA A 6 -32.83 -11.49 -5.90
C ALA A 6 -32.44 -10.04 -5.68
N ALA A 7 -31.75 -9.75 -4.58
CA ALA A 7 -31.25 -8.39 -4.33
C ALA A 7 -30.40 -7.96 -5.52
N ALA A 8 -30.63 -6.75 -6.02
CA ALA A 8 -29.81 -6.21 -7.10
C ALA A 8 -28.34 -6.17 -6.65
N MET A 9 -27.43 -6.59 -7.55
CA MET A 9 -25.99 -6.52 -7.28
C MET A 9 -25.56 -5.08 -7.02
N PRO A 10 -24.66 -4.83 -6.06
CA PRO A 10 -24.19 -3.47 -5.80
C PRO A 10 -23.46 -2.93 -7.03
N ARG A 11 -23.70 -1.67 -7.34
CA ARG A 11 -23.08 -1.02 -8.51
C ARG A 11 -21.63 -0.65 -8.25
N TYR A 12 -21.29 -0.36 -7.02
CA TYR A 12 -19.96 0.08 -6.58
C TYR A 12 -19.57 -0.58 -5.27
N SER A 13 -18.30 -0.49 -4.94
CA SER A 13 -17.82 -0.58 -3.56
C SER A 13 -17.33 0.79 -3.11
N ARG A 14 -17.48 1.13 -1.83
CA ARG A 14 -17.12 2.43 -1.26
C ARG A 14 -16.30 2.28 0.00
N ILE A 15 -15.27 3.11 0.15
CA ILE A 15 -14.49 3.17 1.39
C ILE A 15 -15.35 3.85 2.46
N SER A 16 -15.70 3.11 3.51
CA SER A 16 -16.48 3.61 4.65
C SER A 16 -15.60 4.10 5.81
N GLY A 17 -14.41 3.55 5.97
CA GLY A 17 -13.45 3.95 7.00
C GLY A 17 -12.02 3.70 6.60
N THR A 18 -11.10 4.49 7.18
CA THR A 18 -9.65 4.37 7.01
C THR A 18 -8.99 4.22 8.36
N GLY A 19 -7.82 3.59 8.40
CA GLY A 19 -7.01 3.45 9.61
C GLY A 19 -5.55 3.21 9.27
N SER A 20 -4.67 3.62 10.16
CA SER A 20 -3.23 3.47 9.97
C SER A 20 -2.52 3.18 11.28
N HIS A 21 -1.34 2.56 11.18
CA HIS A 21 -0.45 2.34 12.31
C HIS A 21 1.00 2.39 11.88
N LEU A 22 1.80 3.18 12.58
CA LEU A 22 3.25 3.21 12.46
C LEU A 22 3.87 2.67 13.75
N PRO A 23 4.93 1.85 13.68
CA PRO A 23 5.69 1.47 14.85
C PRO A 23 6.13 2.70 15.66
N PRO A 24 6.18 2.63 17.00
CA PRO A 24 6.51 3.80 17.83
C PRO A 24 7.94 4.30 17.66
N ARG A 25 8.86 3.43 17.20
CA ARG A 25 10.26 3.80 16.98
C ARG A 25 10.40 4.57 15.67
N ARG A 26 10.33 5.90 15.75
CA ARG A 26 10.72 6.80 14.67
C ARG A 26 12.24 6.91 14.62
N LEU A 27 12.83 6.71 13.45
CA LEU A 27 14.27 6.78 13.18
C LEU A 27 14.55 7.92 12.21
N SER A 28 15.21 8.97 12.69
CA SER A 28 15.66 10.09 11.86
C SER A 28 16.83 9.69 10.95
N ASN A 29 17.08 10.49 9.90
CA ASN A 29 18.26 10.28 9.06
C ASN A 29 19.56 10.40 9.84
N ALA A 30 19.65 11.31 10.83
CA ALA A 30 20.83 11.47 11.67
C ALA A 30 21.12 10.19 12.48
N GLU A 31 20.10 9.61 13.12
CA GLU A 31 20.24 8.35 13.86
C GLU A 31 20.56 7.18 12.94
N LEU A 32 19.91 7.09 11.76
CA LEU A 32 20.23 6.06 10.77
C LEU A 32 21.66 6.19 10.27
N THR A 33 22.12 7.39 9.97
CA THR A 33 23.50 7.66 9.53
C THR A 33 24.52 7.20 10.58
N GLN A 34 24.25 7.46 11.85
CA GLN A 34 25.10 6.97 12.95
C GLN A 34 25.14 5.44 13.02
N GLN A 35 24.00 4.78 12.86
CA GLN A 35 23.92 3.31 12.84
C GLN A 35 24.68 2.73 11.63
N LEU A 36 24.49 3.31 10.44
CA LEU A 36 25.17 2.87 9.22
C LEU A 36 26.68 3.05 9.27
N ALA A 37 27.16 4.10 9.93
CA ALA A 37 28.60 4.34 10.13
C ALA A 37 29.27 3.21 10.92
N ALA A 38 28.56 2.56 11.86
CA ALA A 38 29.06 1.39 12.58
C ALA A 38 29.27 0.18 11.67
N HIS A 39 28.61 0.13 10.51
CA HIS A 39 28.78 -0.88 9.46
C HIS A 39 29.71 -0.43 8.32
N GLY A 40 30.41 0.71 8.48
CA GLY A 40 31.30 1.25 7.46
C GLY A 40 30.59 1.96 6.28
N VAL A 41 29.29 2.19 6.38
CA VAL A 41 28.50 2.85 5.34
C VAL A 41 28.45 4.35 5.57
N VAL A 42 28.96 5.13 4.59
CA VAL A 42 29.00 6.59 4.65
C VAL A 42 27.78 7.18 3.94
N THR A 43 26.97 7.94 4.67
CA THR A 43 25.84 8.72 4.16
C THR A 43 25.62 9.97 5.02
N SER A 44 24.66 10.83 4.68
CA SER A 44 24.29 12.00 5.47
C SER A 44 22.78 12.29 5.31
N ASP A 45 22.23 13.07 6.23
CA ASP A 45 20.86 13.56 6.15
C ASP A 45 20.62 14.31 4.83
N ASP A 46 21.47 15.26 4.49
CA ASP A 46 21.39 16.02 3.23
C ASP A 46 21.35 15.10 2.00
N TRP A 47 22.23 14.08 1.98
CA TRP A 47 22.28 13.13 0.88
C TRP A 47 20.99 12.32 0.72
N ILE A 48 20.38 11.92 1.84
CA ILE A 48 19.13 11.15 1.86
C ILE A 48 17.97 12.05 1.42
N VAL A 49 17.82 13.23 2.03
CA VAL A 49 16.73 14.17 1.74
C VAL A 49 16.77 14.62 0.29
N GLU A 50 17.93 15.04 -0.22
CA GLU A 50 18.06 15.52 -1.61
C GLU A 50 17.61 14.47 -2.63
N ARG A 51 17.87 13.18 -2.38
CA ARG A 51 17.59 12.10 -3.32
C ARG A 51 16.22 11.48 -3.18
N THR A 52 15.64 11.51 -1.98
CA THR A 52 14.47 10.73 -1.64
C THR A 52 13.32 11.55 -1.09
N GLY A 53 13.62 12.70 -0.48
CA GLY A 53 12.68 13.49 0.32
C GLY A 53 12.45 12.94 1.72
N ILE A 54 13.06 11.80 2.09
CA ILE A 54 12.84 11.12 3.37
C ILE A 54 13.64 11.78 4.48
N GLN A 55 12.98 12.15 5.58
CA GLN A 55 13.58 12.70 6.79
C GLN A 55 13.60 11.67 7.92
N ALA A 56 12.60 10.80 7.94
CA ALA A 56 12.47 9.74 8.93
C ALA A 56 11.77 8.49 8.36
N ARG A 57 11.83 7.42 9.13
CA ARG A 57 11.07 6.19 8.93
C ARG A 57 10.76 5.57 10.28
N HIS A 58 9.89 4.56 10.28
CA HIS A 58 9.55 3.82 11.48
C HIS A 58 10.00 2.38 11.33
N PHE A 59 10.56 1.80 12.39
CA PHE A 59 10.95 0.39 12.44
C PHE A 59 10.23 -0.33 13.57
N ALA A 60 9.67 -1.48 13.24
CA ALA A 60 9.04 -2.36 14.20
C ALA A 60 10.08 -3.01 15.12
N ALA A 61 9.73 -3.21 16.38
CA ALA A 61 10.52 -4.01 17.31
C ALA A 61 10.60 -5.48 16.83
N ALA A 62 11.62 -6.20 17.27
CA ALA A 62 11.91 -7.56 16.77
C ALA A 62 10.76 -8.56 17.02
N ASP A 63 9.98 -8.35 18.07
CA ASP A 63 8.84 -9.16 18.49
C ASP A 63 7.49 -8.74 17.87
N VAL A 64 7.45 -7.61 17.12
CA VAL A 64 6.24 -7.11 16.45
C VAL A 64 6.15 -7.70 15.06
N ALA A 65 5.15 -8.50 14.77
CA ALA A 65 4.91 -9.12 13.48
C ALA A 65 4.16 -8.19 12.50
N CYS A 66 4.17 -8.52 11.21
CA CYS A 66 3.40 -7.80 10.19
C CYS A 66 1.90 -7.77 10.54
N SER A 67 1.36 -8.91 11.02
CA SER A 67 -0.04 -9.01 11.45
C SER A 67 -0.38 -8.14 12.67
N ASP A 68 0.58 -7.77 13.53
CA ASP A 68 0.33 -6.86 14.64
C ASP A 68 0.09 -5.43 14.15
N LEU A 69 0.91 -4.97 13.21
CA LEU A 69 0.73 -3.68 12.56
C LEU A 69 -0.59 -3.66 11.77
N ALA A 70 -0.85 -4.73 11.01
CA ALA A 70 -2.09 -4.91 10.25
C ALA A 70 -3.32 -4.87 11.14
N LEU A 71 -3.31 -5.55 12.29
CA LEU A 71 -4.40 -5.55 13.28
C LEU A 71 -4.68 -4.14 13.83
N ALA A 72 -3.64 -3.41 14.17
CA ALA A 72 -3.79 -2.05 14.69
C ALA A 72 -4.43 -1.12 13.65
N ALA A 73 -3.97 -1.13 12.40
CA ALA A 73 -4.55 -0.36 11.30
C ALA A 73 -6.00 -0.79 11.01
N ALA A 74 -6.26 -2.11 10.98
CA ALA A 74 -7.58 -2.69 10.78
C ALA A 74 -8.59 -2.23 11.85
N THR A 75 -8.20 -2.28 13.11
CA THR A 75 -9.03 -1.84 14.24
C THR A 75 -9.38 -0.36 14.13
N ALA A 76 -8.41 0.48 13.73
CA ALA A 76 -8.65 1.90 13.50
C ALA A 76 -9.62 2.13 12.32
N ALA A 77 -9.47 1.37 11.21
CA ALA A 77 -10.35 1.47 10.05
C ALA A 77 -11.79 1.05 10.37
N LEU A 78 -11.97 -0.06 11.10
CA LEU A 78 -13.28 -0.53 11.56
C LEU A 78 -13.96 0.50 12.47
N SER A 79 -13.23 1.08 13.41
CA SER A 79 -13.72 2.15 14.28
C SER A 79 -14.18 3.37 13.47
N ALA A 80 -13.38 3.81 12.48
CA ALA A 80 -13.73 4.92 11.59
C ALA A 80 -14.97 4.63 10.73
N ALA A 81 -15.13 3.38 10.27
CA ALA A 81 -16.30 2.92 9.53
C ALA A 81 -17.54 2.71 10.42
N ARG A 82 -17.41 2.77 11.75
CA ARG A 82 -18.43 2.37 12.73
C ARG A 82 -18.91 0.94 12.50
N ARG A 83 -17.97 0.05 12.20
CA ARG A 83 -18.20 -1.38 12.02
C ARG A 83 -17.51 -2.17 13.12
N SER A 84 -18.09 -3.32 13.42
CA SER A 84 -17.49 -4.34 14.26
C SER A 84 -16.72 -5.35 13.42
N ALA A 85 -15.83 -6.10 14.04
CA ALA A 85 -15.15 -7.21 13.36
C ALA A 85 -16.13 -8.26 12.82
N ALA A 86 -17.30 -8.45 13.47
CA ALA A 86 -18.32 -9.39 13.03
C ALA A 86 -19.03 -9.00 11.71
N ASP A 87 -18.92 -7.73 11.29
CA ASP A 87 -19.48 -7.27 10.02
C ASP A 87 -18.60 -7.64 8.82
N VAL A 88 -17.33 -8.05 9.06
CA VAL A 88 -16.34 -8.35 8.02
C VAL A 88 -16.58 -9.74 7.44
N ASP A 89 -16.76 -9.81 6.13
CA ASP A 89 -16.93 -11.07 5.38
C ASP A 89 -15.81 -11.35 4.36
N LEU A 90 -14.79 -10.45 4.30
CA LEU A 90 -13.59 -10.63 3.49
C LEU A 90 -12.41 -9.87 4.12
N ILE A 91 -11.24 -10.54 4.23
CA ILE A 91 -9.98 -9.92 4.66
C ILE A 91 -8.92 -10.14 3.59
N ILE A 92 -8.34 -9.07 3.07
CA ILE A 92 -7.21 -9.13 2.14
C ILE A 92 -6.05 -8.32 2.73
N VAL A 93 -4.88 -8.96 2.86
CA VAL A 93 -3.64 -8.28 3.26
C VAL A 93 -2.68 -8.25 2.08
N ALA A 94 -2.29 -7.04 1.68
CA ALA A 94 -1.18 -6.84 0.76
C ALA A 94 0.11 -6.75 1.55
N THR A 95 0.99 -7.73 1.38
CA THR A 95 2.29 -7.78 2.06
C THR A 95 3.32 -8.57 1.28
N SER A 96 4.59 -8.18 1.39
CA SER A 96 5.78 -8.91 0.92
C SER A 96 6.64 -9.41 2.09
N THR A 97 6.25 -9.05 3.31
CA THR A 97 6.93 -9.41 4.56
C THR A 97 5.96 -10.09 5.52
N PRO A 98 5.35 -11.24 5.12
CA PRO A 98 4.37 -11.95 5.93
C PRO A 98 4.99 -12.46 7.22
N ASP A 99 4.16 -12.78 8.21
CA ASP A 99 4.59 -13.36 9.49
C ASP A 99 5.34 -14.69 9.29
N MET A 100 4.89 -15.49 8.34
CA MET A 100 5.42 -16.81 8.00
C MET A 100 5.10 -17.19 6.55
N VAL A 101 5.67 -18.30 6.07
CA VAL A 101 5.45 -18.78 4.70
C VAL A 101 3.97 -19.13 4.47
N PHE A 102 3.34 -19.79 5.43
CA PHE A 102 1.90 -20.03 5.55
C PHE A 102 1.55 -20.35 7.01
N PRO A 103 0.32 -20.13 7.50
CA PRO A 103 -0.82 -19.53 6.78
C PRO A 103 -0.59 -18.05 6.41
N SER A 104 -1.51 -17.48 5.61
CA SER A 104 -1.46 -16.08 5.22
C SER A 104 -1.52 -15.15 6.43
N THR A 105 -0.91 -13.97 6.31
CA THR A 105 -1.02 -12.88 7.30
C THR A 105 -2.47 -12.50 7.53
N ALA A 106 -3.32 -12.53 6.49
CA ALA A 106 -4.76 -12.28 6.60
C ALA A 106 -5.47 -13.29 7.52
N CYS A 107 -5.10 -14.59 7.49
CA CYS A 107 -5.64 -15.58 8.42
C CYS A 107 -5.21 -15.31 9.87
N ILE A 108 -3.99 -14.82 10.08
CA ILE A 108 -3.49 -14.45 11.41
C ILE A 108 -4.23 -13.20 11.92
N VAL A 109 -4.44 -12.19 11.07
CA VAL A 109 -5.24 -11.00 11.39
C VAL A 109 -6.68 -11.40 11.71
N GLN A 110 -7.28 -12.31 10.93
CA GLN A 110 -8.62 -12.85 11.19
C GLN A 110 -8.72 -13.45 12.60
N GLN A 111 -7.73 -14.29 12.98
CA GLN A 111 -7.66 -14.88 14.30
C GLN A 111 -7.57 -13.82 15.39
N LYS A 112 -6.67 -12.82 15.22
CA LYS A 112 -6.44 -11.74 16.18
C LYS A 112 -7.67 -10.82 16.34
N LEU A 113 -8.44 -10.63 15.27
CA LEU A 113 -9.72 -9.89 15.30
C LEU A 113 -10.87 -10.69 15.93
N GLY A 114 -10.71 -12.00 16.15
CA GLY A 114 -11.78 -12.88 16.62
C GLY A 114 -12.89 -13.11 15.60
N VAL A 115 -12.60 -12.99 14.31
CA VAL A 115 -13.55 -13.22 13.21
C VAL A 115 -13.38 -14.65 12.67
N HIS A 116 -14.49 -15.28 12.32
CA HIS A 116 -14.48 -16.66 11.82
C HIS A 116 -15.34 -16.81 10.57
N GLY A 117 -14.90 -17.67 9.65
CA GLY A 117 -15.70 -18.12 8.50
C GLY A 117 -15.69 -17.21 7.28
N CYS A 118 -15.16 -15.99 7.36
CA CYS A 118 -14.95 -15.15 6.17
C CYS A 118 -13.71 -15.57 5.37
N ALA A 119 -13.68 -15.26 4.08
CA ALA A 119 -12.48 -15.46 3.27
C ALA A 119 -11.34 -14.55 3.76
N ALA A 120 -10.12 -15.11 3.85
CA ALA A 120 -8.91 -14.37 4.28
C ALA A 120 -7.70 -14.87 3.49
N PHE A 121 -7.02 -13.97 2.78
CA PHE A 121 -5.83 -14.30 1.97
C PHE A 121 -4.93 -13.09 1.76
N ASP A 122 -3.65 -13.38 1.45
CA ASP A 122 -2.66 -12.34 1.14
C ASP A 122 -2.54 -12.13 -0.37
N ILE A 123 -2.15 -10.91 -0.75
CA ILE A 123 -1.74 -10.53 -2.11
C ILE A 123 -0.29 -10.06 -2.06
N GLN A 124 0.55 -10.66 -2.91
CA GLN A 124 1.93 -10.24 -3.10
C GLN A 124 2.11 -9.55 -4.46
N ALA A 125 2.11 -8.23 -4.45
CA ALA A 125 2.45 -7.38 -5.58
C ALA A 125 3.32 -6.20 -5.12
N VAL A 126 4.08 -6.42 -4.04
CA VAL A 126 5.01 -5.49 -3.41
C VAL A 126 4.37 -4.11 -3.22
N CYS A 127 5.01 -3.04 -3.68
CA CYS A 127 4.52 -1.67 -3.46
C CYS A 127 3.21 -1.34 -4.20
N SER A 128 2.82 -2.11 -5.22
CA SER A 128 1.48 -2.00 -5.85
C SER A 128 0.42 -2.87 -5.16
N GLY A 129 0.80 -3.63 -4.14
CA GLY A 129 -0.05 -4.63 -3.50
C GLY A 129 -1.38 -4.09 -2.99
N PHE A 130 -1.41 -2.88 -2.42
CA PHE A 130 -2.66 -2.29 -1.95
C PHE A 130 -3.65 -1.98 -3.10
N VAL A 131 -3.17 -1.49 -4.24
CA VAL A 131 -3.99 -1.25 -5.43
C VAL A 131 -4.57 -2.56 -5.97
N TYR A 132 -3.76 -3.62 -5.98
CA TYR A 132 -4.21 -4.96 -6.35
C TYR A 132 -5.26 -5.49 -5.36
N ALA A 133 -5.02 -5.38 -4.06
CA ALA A 133 -5.95 -5.83 -3.02
C ALA A 133 -7.29 -5.09 -3.08
N LEU A 134 -7.25 -3.76 -3.28
CA LEU A 134 -8.44 -2.93 -3.40
C LEU A 134 -9.26 -3.29 -4.64
N THR A 135 -8.60 -3.54 -5.78
CA THR A 135 -9.24 -3.99 -7.02
C THR A 135 -9.89 -5.35 -6.86
N MET A 136 -9.23 -6.29 -6.20
CA MET A 136 -9.79 -7.63 -5.94
C MET A 136 -10.98 -7.58 -5.00
N ALA A 137 -10.91 -6.76 -3.94
CA ALA A 137 -12.03 -6.56 -3.02
C ALA A 137 -13.23 -5.94 -3.74
N ASP A 138 -13.03 -4.91 -4.59
CA ASP A 138 -14.10 -4.33 -5.42
C ASP A 138 -14.77 -5.38 -6.30
N ALA A 139 -13.98 -6.21 -6.99
CA ALA A 139 -14.52 -7.27 -7.84
C ALA A 139 -15.38 -8.28 -7.06
N LEU A 140 -14.92 -8.72 -5.88
CA LEU A 140 -15.66 -9.66 -5.03
C LEU A 140 -16.94 -9.02 -4.44
N ILE A 141 -16.91 -7.73 -4.13
CA ILE A 141 -18.10 -7.00 -3.66
C ILE A 141 -19.11 -6.83 -4.81
N ARG A 142 -18.66 -6.39 -5.99
CA ARG A 142 -19.55 -6.19 -7.15
C ARG A 142 -20.19 -7.47 -7.65
N THR A 143 -19.52 -8.62 -7.48
CA THR A 143 -20.08 -9.95 -7.81
C THR A 143 -20.96 -10.51 -6.70
N GLY A 144 -21.11 -9.81 -5.56
CA GLY A 144 -21.93 -10.25 -4.42
C GLY A 144 -21.27 -11.35 -3.59
N SER A 145 -19.99 -11.64 -3.82
CA SER A 145 -19.23 -12.64 -3.04
C SER A 145 -18.83 -12.09 -1.66
N ALA A 146 -18.79 -10.78 -1.50
CA ALA A 146 -18.55 -10.09 -0.23
C ALA A 146 -19.41 -8.82 -0.15
N LYS A 147 -19.61 -8.27 1.05
CA LYS A 147 -20.35 -7.04 1.31
C LYS A 147 -19.54 -6.02 2.12
N CYS A 148 -18.66 -6.51 2.98
CA CYS A 148 -17.83 -5.69 3.86
C CYS A 148 -16.42 -6.29 3.90
N ALA A 149 -15.51 -5.71 3.13
CA ALA A 149 -14.14 -6.16 3.02
C ALA A 149 -13.21 -5.28 3.86
N LEU A 150 -12.28 -5.91 4.56
CA LEU A 150 -11.16 -5.27 5.21
C LEU A 150 -9.94 -5.43 4.30
N VAL A 151 -9.46 -4.32 3.73
CA VAL A 151 -8.31 -4.29 2.81
C VAL A 151 -7.15 -3.60 3.48
N ILE A 152 -6.04 -4.31 3.64
CA ILE A 152 -4.90 -3.88 4.46
C ILE A 152 -3.63 -3.93 3.60
N GLY A 153 -2.80 -2.89 3.69
CA GLY A 153 -1.40 -2.92 3.29
C GLY A 153 -0.54 -2.91 4.54
N ALA A 154 0.33 -3.89 4.73
CA ALA A 154 1.16 -3.99 5.94
C ALA A 154 2.54 -4.55 5.62
N GLU A 155 3.59 -3.95 6.21
CA GLU A 155 4.96 -4.34 5.95
C GLU A 155 5.86 -4.17 7.18
N VAL A 156 6.80 -5.09 7.31
CA VAL A 156 7.98 -5.00 8.19
C VAL A 156 9.25 -5.06 7.34
N PHE A 157 9.37 -4.11 6.41
CA PHE A 157 10.39 -4.08 5.36
C PHE A 157 11.81 -3.96 5.91
N SER A 158 11.96 -3.39 7.12
CA SER A 158 13.25 -3.29 7.81
C SER A 158 13.96 -4.64 8.00
N ARG A 159 13.21 -5.77 7.96
CA ARG A 159 13.73 -7.13 8.16
C ARG A 159 14.43 -7.74 6.95
N ILE A 160 14.21 -7.18 5.78
CA ILE A 160 14.79 -7.65 4.52
C ILE A 160 15.78 -6.65 3.92
N LEU A 161 16.16 -5.61 4.69
CA LEU A 161 17.13 -4.60 4.25
C LEU A 161 18.56 -5.05 4.51
N ASP A 162 19.43 -4.81 3.54
CA ASP A 162 20.88 -4.88 3.70
C ASP A 162 21.39 -3.53 4.22
N PHE A 163 21.73 -3.46 5.50
CA PHE A 163 22.28 -2.24 6.11
C PHE A 163 23.72 -1.92 5.67
N GLN A 164 24.30 -2.73 4.80
CA GLN A 164 25.56 -2.42 4.10
C GLN A 164 25.31 -1.77 2.73
N ASP A 165 24.07 -1.83 2.22
CA ASP A 165 23.67 -1.16 0.97
C ASP A 165 22.89 0.13 1.26
N ARG A 166 23.60 1.27 1.26
CA ARG A 166 22.98 2.59 1.48
C ARG A 166 21.97 2.98 0.41
N THR A 167 21.96 2.32 -0.75
CA THR A 167 21.04 2.67 -1.85
C THR A 167 19.64 2.17 -1.59
N THR A 168 19.46 1.21 -0.69
CA THR A 168 18.19 0.62 -0.29
C THR A 168 17.82 0.90 1.16
N CYS A 169 18.74 0.71 2.12
CA CYS A 169 18.41 0.78 3.54
C CYS A 169 17.95 2.16 4.03
N VAL A 170 18.27 3.23 3.31
CA VAL A 170 17.84 4.59 3.65
C VAL A 170 16.41 4.89 3.18
N LEU A 171 15.79 4.02 2.37
CA LEU A 171 14.50 4.28 1.74
C LEU A 171 13.33 3.75 2.58
N PHE A 172 13.43 2.52 3.05
CA PHE A 172 12.28 1.76 3.52
C PHE A 172 12.01 1.95 5.00
N GLY A 173 10.74 1.76 5.35
CA GLY A 173 10.22 1.74 6.71
C GLY A 173 9.11 0.70 6.86
N ASP A 174 8.64 0.53 8.09
CA ASP A 174 7.59 -0.39 8.49
C ASP A 174 6.30 0.36 8.79
N GLY A 175 5.16 -0.28 8.58
CA GLY A 175 3.87 0.29 8.88
C GLY A 175 2.71 -0.50 8.29
N ALA A 176 1.50 -0.09 8.64
CA ALA A 176 0.28 -0.64 8.08
C ALA A 176 -0.77 0.46 7.87
N GLY A 177 -1.53 0.32 6.80
CA GLY A 177 -2.74 1.10 6.57
C GLY A 177 -3.87 0.18 6.12
N ALA A 178 -5.10 0.54 6.45
CA ALA A 178 -6.28 -0.28 6.16
C ALA A 178 -7.46 0.58 5.73
N VAL A 179 -8.34 -0.01 4.93
CA VAL A 179 -9.66 0.55 4.63
C VAL A 179 -10.74 -0.51 4.83
N VAL A 180 -11.91 -0.07 5.23
CA VAL A 180 -13.15 -0.86 5.15
C VAL A 180 -13.84 -0.48 3.85
N LEU A 181 -14.06 -1.47 2.97
CA LEU A 181 -14.70 -1.32 1.68
C LEU A 181 -16.06 -2.02 1.73
N GLU A 182 -17.14 -1.28 1.45
CA GLU A 182 -18.50 -1.80 1.56
C GLU A 182 -19.25 -1.72 0.24
N ALA A 183 -20.18 -2.66 0.04
CA ALA A 183 -21.12 -2.64 -1.07
C ALA A 183 -21.96 -1.35 -1.08
N SER A 184 -22.06 -0.69 -2.24
CA SER A 184 -22.75 0.59 -2.37
C SER A 184 -23.46 0.73 -3.71
N ASN A 185 -24.57 1.43 -3.71
CA ASN A 185 -25.26 1.90 -4.92
C ASN A 185 -24.87 3.35 -5.28
N GLU A 186 -24.19 4.04 -4.36
CA GLU A 186 -23.59 5.35 -4.61
C GLU A 186 -22.17 5.22 -5.15
N PRO A 187 -21.67 6.21 -5.91
CA PRO A 187 -20.29 6.19 -6.39
C PRO A 187 -19.27 5.91 -5.30
N GLY A 188 -18.29 5.11 -5.62
CA GLY A 188 -17.16 4.73 -4.80
C GLY A 188 -15.97 4.39 -5.69
N LEU A 189 -15.52 3.14 -5.79
CA LEU A 189 -14.53 2.77 -6.80
C LEU A 189 -15.15 2.89 -8.19
N LEU A 190 -14.59 3.79 -9.01
CA LEU A 190 -15.08 4.11 -10.35
C LEU A 190 -14.42 3.25 -11.42
N ALA A 191 -13.10 3.12 -11.36
CA ALA A 191 -12.30 2.34 -12.31
C ALA A 191 -11.00 1.85 -11.68
N THR A 192 -10.50 0.73 -12.18
CA THR A 192 -9.24 0.13 -11.76
C THR A 192 -8.44 -0.37 -12.96
N GLU A 193 -7.11 -0.35 -12.86
CA GLU A 193 -6.14 -0.89 -13.80
C GLU A 193 -5.05 -1.65 -13.06
N LEU A 194 -4.73 -2.87 -13.52
CA LEU A 194 -3.64 -3.68 -12.97
C LEU A 194 -2.80 -4.23 -14.12
N HIS A 195 -1.49 -4.17 -13.97
CA HIS A 195 -0.52 -4.60 -14.97
C HIS A 195 0.70 -5.25 -14.32
N ALA A 196 1.35 -6.14 -15.07
CA ALA A 196 2.65 -6.70 -14.71
C ALA A 196 3.52 -6.93 -15.94
N ASP A 197 4.84 -6.81 -15.78
CA ASP A 197 5.83 -7.17 -16.79
C ASP A 197 6.98 -7.98 -16.16
N GLY A 198 6.89 -9.31 -16.29
CA GLY A 198 7.87 -10.25 -15.74
C GLY A 198 9.27 -10.17 -16.35
N ARG A 199 9.49 -9.40 -17.43
CA ARG A 199 10.84 -9.16 -17.98
C ARG A 199 11.74 -8.38 -17.05
N HIS A 200 11.16 -7.75 -16.02
CA HIS A 200 11.85 -6.86 -15.08
C HIS A 200 11.98 -7.44 -13.67
N VAL A 201 11.82 -8.76 -13.48
CA VAL A 201 11.86 -9.39 -12.13
C VAL A 201 13.15 -9.08 -11.36
N GLY A 202 14.28 -8.91 -12.03
CA GLY A 202 15.59 -8.71 -11.40
C GLY A 202 15.88 -7.30 -10.93
N ILE A 203 15.08 -6.27 -11.32
CA ILE A 203 15.40 -4.88 -10.96
C ILE A 203 14.97 -4.46 -9.54
N LEU A 204 14.04 -5.21 -8.95
CA LEU A 204 13.59 -5.03 -7.57
C LEU A 204 13.06 -6.38 -7.06
N CYS A 205 13.85 -7.06 -6.22
CA CYS A 205 13.52 -8.40 -5.75
C CYS A 205 14.22 -8.74 -4.42
N VAL A 206 13.72 -9.79 -3.77
CA VAL A 206 14.41 -10.54 -2.72
C VAL A 206 14.59 -11.95 -3.25
N PRO A 207 15.80 -12.34 -3.69
CA PRO A 207 16.03 -13.63 -4.37
C PRO A 207 15.95 -14.85 -3.45
N GLY A 208 15.93 -14.67 -2.12
CA GLY A 208 15.91 -15.75 -1.14
C GLY A 208 14.55 -16.45 -1.07
N THR A 209 14.60 -17.77 -0.88
CA THR A 209 13.42 -18.61 -0.65
C THR A 209 13.72 -19.69 0.40
N VAL A 210 12.66 -20.25 1.01
CA VAL A 210 12.81 -21.35 1.97
C VAL A 210 12.78 -22.68 1.21
N SER A 211 13.81 -23.51 1.41
CA SER A 211 13.89 -24.85 0.82
C SER A 211 14.69 -25.77 1.72
N GLY A 212 14.19 -27.00 1.96
CA GLY A 212 14.87 -27.99 2.79
C GLY A 212 15.17 -27.54 4.23
N GLY A 213 14.34 -26.64 4.78
CA GLY A 213 14.51 -26.08 6.12
C GLY A 213 15.60 -24.98 6.22
N GLN A 214 16.08 -24.50 5.09
CA GLN A 214 17.09 -23.44 5.01
C GLN A 214 16.64 -22.32 4.05
N VAL A 215 17.21 -21.14 4.20
CA VAL A 215 17.06 -20.06 3.22
C VAL A 215 18.07 -20.28 2.11
N LEU A 216 17.61 -20.47 0.88
CA LEU A 216 18.42 -20.53 -0.32
C LEU A 216 18.37 -19.19 -1.05
N GLY A 217 19.51 -18.75 -1.57
CA GLY A 217 19.65 -17.44 -2.22
C GLY A 217 19.87 -16.31 -1.20
N ASP A 218 19.85 -15.07 -1.70
CA ASP A 218 20.03 -13.89 -0.85
C ASP A 218 18.70 -13.45 -0.25
N PRO A 219 18.51 -13.48 1.08
CA PRO A 219 17.25 -13.08 1.71
C PRO A 219 17.05 -11.55 1.79
N LEU A 220 18.01 -10.78 1.28
CA LEU A 220 17.98 -9.32 1.37
C LEU A 220 17.56 -8.67 0.06
N LEU A 221 16.96 -7.50 0.18
CA LEU A 221 16.45 -6.71 -0.94
C LEU A 221 17.58 -6.31 -1.89
N LYS A 222 17.33 -6.47 -3.18
CA LYS A 222 18.16 -5.98 -4.29
C LYS A 222 17.35 -5.02 -5.16
N MET A 223 17.94 -3.87 -5.52
CA MET A 223 17.26 -2.85 -6.32
C MET A 223 18.22 -2.16 -7.29
N ASP A 224 17.84 -2.11 -8.56
CA ASP A 224 18.39 -1.18 -9.55
C ASP A 224 17.55 0.11 -9.55
N GLY A 225 17.91 1.07 -8.70
CA GLY A 225 17.17 2.31 -8.53
C GLY A 225 16.95 3.11 -9.81
N PRO A 226 17.97 3.32 -10.69
CA PRO A 226 17.80 3.96 -11.99
C PRO A 226 16.78 3.26 -12.90
N ALA A 227 16.82 1.93 -13.02
CA ALA A 227 15.88 1.16 -13.82
C ALA A 227 14.45 1.26 -13.27
N VAL A 228 14.28 1.12 -11.95
CA VAL A 228 12.99 1.30 -11.26
C VAL A 228 12.43 2.69 -11.51
N PHE A 229 13.23 3.75 -11.36
CA PHE A 229 12.77 5.12 -11.60
C PHE A 229 12.28 5.32 -13.04
N LYS A 230 13.06 4.88 -14.01
CA LYS A 230 12.74 5.03 -15.44
C LYS A 230 11.43 4.35 -15.83
N LEU A 231 11.21 3.12 -15.33
CA LEU A 231 9.98 2.38 -15.59
C LEU A 231 8.79 3.01 -14.87
N ALA A 232 8.93 3.29 -13.57
CA ALA A 232 7.85 3.79 -12.73
C ALA A 232 7.17 5.05 -13.32
N VAL A 233 7.97 6.04 -13.71
CA VAL A 233 7.45 7.32 -14.25
C VAL A 233 6.65 7.14 -15.55
N GLY A 234 6.98 6.14 -16.38
CA GLY A 234 6.25 5.84 -17.61
C GLY A 234 4.93 5.13 -17.33
N VAL A 235 5.00 3.98 -16.64
CA VAL A 235 3.84 3.11 -16.43
C VAL A 235 2.76 3.73 -15.54
N LEU A 236 3.14 4.61 -14.60
CA LEU A 236 2.18 5.30 -13.73
C LEU A 236 1.34 6.32 -14.53
N GLU A 237 1.97 7.11 -15.43
CA GLU A 237 1.21 8.02 -16.31
C GLU A 237 0.18 7.26 -17.15
N ASP A 238 0.57 6.14 -17.75
CA ASP A 238 -0.31 5.32 -18.61
C ASP A 238 -1.47 4.73 -17.80
N ALA A 239 -1.21 4.21 -16.61
CA ALA A 239 -2.24 3.65 -15.72
C ALA A 239 -3.25 4.72 -15.26
N ALA A 240 -2.77 5.92 -14.88
CA ALA A 240 -3.63 7.03 -14.54
C ALA A 240 -4.59 7.41 -15.66
N ARG A 241 -4.05 7.58 -16.88
CA ARG A 241 -4.87 7.93 -18.05
C ARG A 241 -5.88 6.84 -18.39
N ALA A 242 -5.51 5.57 -18.22
CA ALA A 242 -6.39 4.44 -18.48
C ALA A 242 -7.59 4.41 -17.49
N VAL A 243 -7.37 4.60 -16.19
CA VAL A 243 -8.50 4.62 -15.22
C VAL A 243 -9.38 5.85 -15.40
N LEU A 244 -8.80 7.01 -15.74
CA LEU A 244 -9.58 8.21 -16.04
C LEU A 244 -10.47 7.99 -17.26
N ALA A 245 -9.92 7.46 -18.35
CA ALA A 245 -10.67 7.16 -19.57
C ALA A 245 -11.81 6.16 -19.31
N LYS A 246 -11.54 5.07 -18.54
CA LYS A 246 -12.57 4.09 -18.15
C LYS A 246 -13.71 4.72 -17.33
N ALA A 247 -13.40 5.69 -16.49
CA ALA A 247 -14.40 6.39 -15.67
C ALA A 247 -15.08 7.55 -16.42
N GLY A 248 -14.68 7.88 -17.66
CA GLY A 248 -15.16 9.04 -18.41
C GLY A 248 -14.76 10.37 -17.74
N LYS A 249 -13.61 10.39 -17.07
CA LYS A 249 -13.06 11.55 -16.36
C LYS A 249 -11.73 12.01 -16.95
N THR A 250 -11.27 13.16 -16.51
CA THR A 250 -10.03 13.81 -16.91
C THR A 250 -9.16 14.13 -15.70
N GLU A 251 -7.92 14.56 -15.92
CA GLU A 251 -7.01 14.98 -14.86
C GLU A 251 -7.55 16.19 -14.05
N ALA A 252 -8.45 17.00 -14.66
CA ALA A 252 -9.10 18.13 -13.99
C ALA A 252 -10.07 17.69 -12.88
N ASP A 253 -10.64 16.49 -13.02
CA ASP A 253 -11.60 15.92 -12.06
C ASP A 253 -10.91 15.36 -10.79
N ILE A 254 -9.59 15.20 -10.79
CA ILE A 254 -8.85 14.69 -9.65
C ILE A 254 -8.74 15.78 -8.58
N ASP A 255 -9.26 15.51 -7.37
CA ASP A 255 -9.08 16.38 -6.22
C ASP A 255 -7.75 16.09 -5.52
N PHE A 256 -7.44 14.81 -5.29
CA PHE A 256 -6.18 14.39 -4.68
C PHE A 256 -5.56 13.18 -5.39
N PHE A 257 -4.23 13.22 -5.47
CA PHE A 257 -3.37 12.16 -5.99
C PHE A 257 -2.57 11.54 -4.85
N ILE A 258 -2.77 10.25 -4.63
CA ILE A 258 -2.14 9.47 -3.56
C ILE A 258 -1.33 8.33 -4.19
N PRO A 259 -0.13 8.61 -4.72
CA PRO A 259 0.75 7.57 -5.24
C PRO A 259 1.40 6.77 -4.12
N HIS A 260 1.94 5.61 -4.46
CA HIS A 260 2.92 4.92 -3.64
C HIS A 260 4.03 5.88 -3.21
N GLN A 261 4.32 5.93 -1.92
CA GLN A 261 5.28 6.82 -1.28
C GLN A 261 6.72 6.26 -1.40
N ALA A 262 7.17 6.07 -2.64
CA ALA A 262 8.50 5.49 -2.90
C ALA A 262 9.63 6.50 -2.70
N ASN A 263 9.46 7.66 -3.30
CA ASN A 263 10.46 8.70 -3.43
C ASN A 263 9.78 9.97 -3.96
N ILE A 264 10.03 11.11 -3.33
CA ILE A 264 9.39 12.37 -3.69
C ILE A 264 9.58 12.76 -5.17
N ARG A 265 10.73 12.38 -5.77
CA ARG A 265 11.06 12.70 -7.16
C ARG A 265 10.18 11.94 -8.16
N ILE A 266 9.87 10.66 -7.87
CA ILE A 266 8.94 9.85 -8.69
C ILE A 266 7.55 10.46 -8.58
N MET A 267 7.06 10.70 -7.36
CA MET A 267 5.74 11.23 -7.08
C MET A 267 5.51 12.58 -7.78
N GLN A 268 6.44 13.51 -7.63
CA GLN A 268 6.38 14.82 -8.28
C GLN A 268 6.51 14.73 -9.80
N SER A 269 7.30 13.78 -10.32
CA SER A 269 7.43 13.58 -11.77
C SER A 269 6.11 13.12 -12.38
N THR A 270 5.44 12.15 -11.74
CA THR A 270 4.12 11.67 -12.18
C THR A 270 3.06 12.77 -12.06
N ALA A 271 2.99 13.49 -10.94
CA ALA A 271 2.06 14.61 -10.77
C ALA A 271 2.22 15.68 -11.86
N ARG A 272 3.48 16.04 -12.21
CA ARG A 272 3.75 16.99 -13.30
C ARG A 272 3.29 16.48 -14.67
N LYS A 273 3.47 15.19 -14.98
CA LYS A 273 3.02 14.59 -16.23
C LYS A 273 1.49 14.58 -16.34
N LEU A 274 0.81 14.38 -15.23
CA LEU A 274 -0.65 14.49 -15.10
C LEU A 274 -1.13 15.94 -14.97
N LYS A 275 -0.23 16.93 -15.03
CA LYS A 275 -0.53 18.37 -14.87
C LYS A 275 -1.30 18.71 -13.60
N LEU A 276 -1.09 17.94 -12.54
CA LEU A 276 -1.70 18.19 -11.25
C LEU A 276 -0.95 19.28 -10.48
N ALA A 277 -1.70 20.13 -9.81
CA ALA A 277 -1.15 21.13 -8.91
C ALA A 277 -0.47 20.45 -7.70
N ALA A 278 0.56 21.08 -7.13
CA ALA A 278 1.37 20.46 -6.07
C ALA A 278 0.58 20.18 -4.79
N ASP A 279 -0.44 20.96 -4.50
CA ASP A 279 -1.33 20.83 -3.34
C ASP A 279 -2.29 19.64 -3.44
N LYS A 280 -2.49 19.09 -4.66
CA LYS A 280 -3.26 17.87 -4.88
C LYS A 280 -2.45 16.60 -4.57
N LEU A 281 -1.12 16.68 -4.51
CA LEU A 281 -0.25 15.53 -4.20
C LEU A 281 -0.19 15.30 -2.69
N VAL A 282 -0.64 14.13 -2.24
CA VAL A 282 -0.47 13.71 -0.85
C VAL A 282 0.94 13.17 -0.66
N VAL A 283 1.66 13.74 0.29
CA VAL A 283 3.04 13.37 0.64
C VAL A 283 3.09 12.97 2.10
N THR A 284 3.66 11.81 2.37
CA THR A 284 3.97 11.27 3.71
C THR A 284 5.32 10.53 3.72
N VAL A 285 5.96 10.44 2.55
CA VAL A 285 7.25 9.75 2.39
C VAL A 285 8.36 10.39 3.22
N ASP A 286 8.25 11.68 3.49
CA ASP A 286 9.18 12.45 4.31
C ASP A 286 9.28 11.91 5.74
N GLU A 287 8.16 11.56 6.36
CA GLU A 287 8.09 11.06 7.75
C GLU A 287 7.99 9.54 7.86
N HIS A 288 7.35 8.88 6.88
CA HIS A 288 7.11 7.43 6.95
C HIS A 288 8.19 6.60 6.25
N GLY A 289 8.96 7.22 5.33
CA GLY A 289 9.79 6.47 4.39
C GLY A 289 8.92 5.70 3.39
N ASN A 290 9.55 4.78 2.67
CA ASN A 290 8.85 3.84 1.78
C ASN A 290 8.37 2.62 2.58
N THR A 291 7.09 2.56 2.89
CA THR A 291 6.44 1.43 3.58
C THR A 291 5.80 0.42 2.62
N SER A 292 6.28 0.34 1.38
CA SER A 292 5.82 -0.62 0.35
C SER A 292 4.29 -0.62 0.20
N ALA A 293 3.62 -1.78 0.35
CA ALA A 293 2.17 -1.91 0.21
C ALA A 293 1.37 -1.06 1.22
N ALA A 294 1.94 -0.73 2.37
CA ALA A 294 1.27 0.10 3.39
C ALA A 294 1.23 1.59 3.03
N SER A 295 2.06 2.06 2.08
CA SER A 295 2.30 3.48 1.87
C SER A 295 1.07 4.26 1.40
N ILE A 296 0.29 3.70 0.48
CA ILE A 296 -0.93 4.33 -0.04
C ILE A 296 -2.01 4.45 1.04
N PRO A 297 -2.40 3.37 1.75
CA PRO A 297 -3.44 3.47 2.77
C PRO A 297 -2.99 4.28 4.00
N LEU A 298 -1.70 4.31 4.34
CA LEU A 298 -1.13 5.23 5.34
C LEU A 298 -1.33 6.69 4.92
N ALA A 299 -0.95 7.04 3.70
CA ALA A 299 -1.08 8.40 3.17
C ALA A 299 -2.55 8.82 3.05
N LEU A 300 -3.43 7.90 2.64
CA LEU A 300 -4.87 8.13 2.60
C LEU A 300 -5.42 8.45 3.99
N ASP A 301 -5.11 7.63 5.01
CA ASP A 301 -5.61 7.85 6.36
C ASP A 301 -5.11 9.18 6.96
N VAL A 302 -3.84 9.54 6.75
CA VAL A 302 -3.30 10.85 7.16
C VAL A 302 -4.09 11.99 6.54
N ALA A 303 -4.32 11.96 5.22
CA ALA A 303 -5.02 13.03 4.52
C ALA A 303 -6.52 13.10 4.85
N VAL A 304 -7.14 11.98 5.25
CA VAL A 304 -8.50 11.95 5.79
C VAL A 304 -8.55 12.54 7.20
N ARG A 305 -7.59 12.16 8.07
CA ARG A 305 -7.54 12.60 9.47
C ARG A 305 -7.26 14.09 9.62
N ASP A 306 -6.39 14.66 8.78
CA ASP A 306 -6.09 16.09 8.79
C ASP A 306 -7.13 16.95 8.07
N GLY A 307 -8.16 16.32 7.48
CA GLY A 307 -9.31 16.98 6.87
C GLY A 307 -9.09 17.49 5.45
N ARG A 308 -7.92 17.21 4.82
CA ARG A 308 -7.70 17.49 3.39
C ARG A 308 -8.67 16.69 2.52
N ILE A 309 -8.77 15.39 2.75
CA ILE A 309 -9.69 14.51 2.01
C ILE A 309 -11.02 14.44 2.74
N ARG A 310 -12.12 14.66 1.98
CA ARG A 310 -13.49 14.64 2.47
C ARG A 310 -14.39 13.86 1.53
N ARG A 311 -15.57 13.45 2.02
CA ARG A 311 -16.58 12.79 1.20
C ARG A 311 -16.92 13.62 -0.04
N GLY A 312 -17.00 12.92 -1.20
CA GLY A 312 -17.23 13.51 -2.51
C GLY A 312 -15.97 13.89 -3.29
N HIS A 313 -14.78 13.85 -2.68
CA HIS A 313 -13.53 14.06 -3.42
C HIS A 313 -13.21 12.88 -4.34
N THR A 314 -12.78 13.18 -5.55
CA THR A 314 -12.24 12.20 -6.51
C THR A 314 -10.75 11.98 -6.23
N LEU A 315 -10.39 10.74 -5.92
CA LEU A 315 -9.03 10.33 -5.58
C LEU A 315 -8.44 9.43 -6.66
N LEU A 316 -7.20 9.70 -7.04
CA LEU A 316 -6.37 8.81 -7.85
C LEU A 316 -5.33 8.14 -6.93
N LEU A 317 -5.40 6.81 -6.80
CA LEU A 317 -4.41 5.99 -6.12
C LEU A 317 -3.56 5.27 -7.14
N GLU A 318 -2.23 5.24 -6.97
CA GLU A 318 -1.32 4.56 -7.88
C GLU A 318 -0.23 3.79 -7.13
N GLY A 319 0.02 2.57 -7.57
CA GLY A 319 1.10 1.74 -7.05
C GLY A 319 2.02 1.20 -8.14
N VAL A 320 3.30 1.08 -7.79
CA VAL A 320 4.31 0.46 -8.64
C VAL A 320 5.31 -0.30 -7.76
N GLY A 321 5.66 -1.52 -8.12
CA GLY A 321 6.49 -2.38 -7.28
C GLY A 321 7.25 -3.45 -8.03
N GLY A 322 8.02 -4.24 -7.29
CA GLY A 322 8.75 -5.38 -7.84
C GLY A 322 7.84 -6.35 -8.59
N GLY A 323 8.42 -7.00 -9.60
CA GLY A 323 7.71 -7.95 -10.45
C GLY A 323 7.97 -7.77 -11.95
N PHE A 324 7.91 -6.67 -12.63
CA PHE A 324 7.48 -5.35 -12.24
C PHE A 324 5.95 -5.27 -12.27
N THR A 325 5.33 -4.74 -11.22
CA THR A 325 3.87 -4.65 -11.13
C THR A 325 3.45 -3.20 -10.95
N TRP A 326 2.31 -2.81 -11.51
CA TRP A 326 1.75 -1.47 -11.31
C TRP A 326 0.23 -1.46 -11.48
N GLY A 327 -0.39 -0.41 -11.04
CA GLY A 327 -1.81 -0.21 -11.22
C GLY A 327 -2.29 1.11 -10.65
N ALA A 328 -3.52 1.43 -10.99
CA ALA A 328 -4.21 2.62 -10.54
C ALA A 328 -5.67 2.32 -10.16
N VAL A 329 -6.18 3.09 -9.22
CA VAL A 329 -7.61 3.11 -8.83
C VAL A 329 -8.08 4.55 -8.83
N LEU A 330 -9.17 4.81 -9.52
CA LEU A 330 -9.92 6.06 -9.43
C LEU A 330 -11.19 5.81 -8.59
N LEU A 331 -11.39 6.63 -7.58
CA LEU A 331 -12.55 6.48 -6.69
C LEU A 331 -13.12 7.83 -6.27
N GLU A 332 -14.38 7.84 -5.87
CA GLU A 332 -15.02 8.91 -5.11
C GLU A 332 -15.06 8.50 -3.64
N PHE A 333 -14.52 9.35 -2.76
CA PHE A 333 -14.35 9.05 -1.33
C PHE A 333 -15.65 9.25 -0.51
#